data_d08e15748094420bebeb1f29a7bc6465
#
_entry.id   d08e15748094420bebeb1f29a7bc6465
#
_cell.length_a   1.000
_cell.length_b   1.000
_cell.length_c   1.000
_cell.angle_alpha   90.00
_cell.angle_beta   90.00
_cell.angle_gamma   90.00
#
_symmetry.space_group_name_H-M   'P 1'
#
loop_
_entity.id
_entity.type
_entity.pdbx_description
1 polymer ?
#
loop_
_entity_poly.entity_id
_entity_poly.type
_entity_poly.pdbx_seq_one_letter_code
_entity_poly.pdbx_strand_id
1 'polypeptide(L)'
;MKQLIYLSFFLSLFLFGCCSKHDNDLLTEENMTDSRDIIGNNAFLYYKNYDEATNFYGDILGFKNVFEFPDFATIFQTTGSTFITVVNDNGRGMHSSDEPKTIAIALVTDQLDGWYQYALSQNLNIKNPPKPLADNPHHAFLVTDPGGYILEFEHFADHPENKEFIPLLNNSENIYGVKGSQRPNNLAFKASIYWLYHSNEEEAEAFYQDVMGLKMIVKQSFSDILTSSPTGYIGLVEDGIGIHNATHEKAVNVGFMTNSAQAWFDYLKEQPTFSLRTEELYHEQDGQGNNLIDIVIGYDPDNYFIEIDEFLETEFNKELRQALGII
;
A
#
# COMPACT_ATOMS: atom_id res chain seq x y z
N MET A 1 -39.75 42.21 1.42
CA MET A 1 -40.31 42.49 2.74
C MET A 1 -39.32 42.05 3.78
N LYS A 2 -38.90 43.01 4.56
CA LYS A 2 -37.95 42.94 5.67
C LYS A 2 -38.50 42.08 6.82
N GLN A 3 -37.66 41.34 7.50
CA GLN A 3 -37.61 41.37 8.97
C GLN A 3 -36.31 40.74 9.46
N LEU A 4 -35.53 41.60 9.99
CA LEU A 4 -34.57 41.53 11.09
C LEU A 4 -35.29 41.17 12.39
N ILE A 5 -34.61 40.49 13.33
CA ILE A 5 -34.71 40.59 14.80
C ILE A 5 -33.63 39.63 15.36
N TYR A 6 -32.71 40.09 16.01
CA TYR A 6 -32.25 40.68 17.27
C TYR A 6 -31.33 39.75 18.08
N LEU A 7 -30.21 40.31 18.35
CA LEU A 7 -29.13 40.03 19.32
C LEU A 7 -29.65 39.96 20.75
N SER A 8 -29.16 39.07 21.58
CA SER A 8 -29.02 39.35 23.01
C SER A 8 -27.81 38.67 23.61
N PHE A 9 -26.94 39.53 24.08
CA PHE A 9 -25.82 39.29 25.02
C PHE A 9 -26.36 38.78 26.37
N PHE A 10 -25.70 37.81 26.98
CA PHE A 10 -25.65 37.70 28.41
C PHE A 10 -24.25 37.37 28.90
N LEU A 11 -23.64 38.37 29.49
CA LEU A 11 -22.39 38.35 30.28
C LEU A 11 -22.77 38.07 31.69
N SER A 12 -22.19 37.05 32.33
CA SER A 12 -22.12 36.99 33.80
C SER A 12 -20.80 36.40 34.27
N LEU A 13 -19.97 37.26 34.80
CA LEU A 13 -18.86 36.97 35.68
C LEU A 13 -19.39 36.35 36.98
N PHE A 14 -18.72 35.29 37.46
CA PHE A 14 -18.52 35.10 38.89
C PHE A 14 -17.14 34.52 39.16
N LEU A 15 -16.43 35.24 40.04
CA LEU A 15 -15.09 34.96 40.59
C LEU A 15 -15.19 34.18 41.91
N PHE A 16 -14.05 33.58 42.28
CA PHE A 16 -13.66 32.97 43.55
C PHE A 16 -14.04 31.50 43.75
N GLY A 17 -13.19 30.62 44.13
CA GLY A 17 -11.83 30.66 44.65
C GLY A 17 -11.36 29.31 45.11
N CYS A 18 -10.07 29.26 45.32
CA CYS A 18 -9.33 28.40 46.28
C CYS A 18 -8.75 27.06 45.83
N CYS A 19 -7.45 27.06 45.86
CA CYS A 19 -6.43 26.00 45.87
C CYS A 19 -6.89 24.60 46.28
N SER A 20 -6.56 23.64 45.44
CA SER A 20 -5.96 22.38 45.85
C SER A 20 -4.79 22.05 44.91
N LYS A 21 -3.60 21.81 45.52
CA LYS A 21 -2.44 21.29 44.82
C LYS A 21 -2.82 19.94 44.23
N HIS A 22 -2.82 19.86 42.90
CA HIS A 22 -2.64 18.61 42.18
C HIS A 22 -1.27 18.66 41.55
N ASP A 23 -0.44 17.70 41.94
CA ASP A 23 0.82 17.43 41.30
C ASP A 23 0.58 17.31 39.82
N ASN A 24 1.07 18.27 39.03
CA ASN A 24 1.26 18.14 37.61
C ASN A 24 2.37 17.11 37.41
N ASP A 25 2.03 15.86 37.26
CA ASP A 25 2.86 14.97 36.48
C ASP A 25 2.96 15.58 35.08
N LEU A 26 4.08 16.26 34.84
CA LEU A 26 4.58 16.59 33.55
C LEU A 26 4.81 15.24 32.85
N LEU A 27 3.81 14.77 32.12
CA LEU A 27 4.00 13.78 31.08
C LEU A 27 4.93 14.45 30.09
N THR A 28 6.20 14.11 30.17
CA THR A 28 7.21 14.48 29.19
C THR A 28 6.79 13.89 27.86
N GLU A 29 6.79 14.70 26.80
CA GLU A 29 6.51 14.34 25.39
C GLU A 29 7.39 13.19 24.84
N GLU A 30 8.30 12.63 25.63
CA GLU A 30 9.29 11.62 25.22
C GLU A 30 8.78 10.16 25.23
N ASN A 31 7.51 9.88 25.55
CA ASN A 31 6.97 8.50 25.63
C ASN A 31 5.61 8.28 24.94
N MET A 32 5.21 9.13 24.02
CA MET A 32 4.22 8.73 23.03
C MET A 32 4.97 7.97 21.94
N THR A 33 5.06 6.65 22.05
CA THR A 33 5.31 5.81 20.88
C THR A 33 4.30 6.24 19.82
N ASP A 34 4.80 6.70 18.68
CA ASP A 34 3.93 7.06 17.57
C ASP A 34 3.07 5.83 17.24
N SER A 35 1.78 5.89 17.55
CA SER A 35 0.85 4.77 17.36
C SER A 35 0.47 4.56 15.89
N ARG A 36 1.04 5.37 14.99
CA ARG A 36 0.81 5.34 13.55
C ARG A 36 1.85 4.47 12.85
N ASP A 37 1.89 3.19 13.18
CA ASP A 37 2.72 2.22 12.50
C ASP A 37 2.10 1.79 11.15
N ILE A 38 2.94 1.47 10.18
CA ILE A 38 2.55 0.78 8.96
C ILE A 38 3.14 -0.62 9.02
N ILE A 39 2.26 -1.62 9.13
CA ILE A 39 2.65 -3.03 9.28
C ILE A 39 2.57 -3.82 7.97
N GLY A 40 1.91 -3.26 6.94
CA GLY A 40 1.78 -3.89 5.64
C GLY A 40 1.41 -2.90 4.54
N ASN A 41 1.61 -3.34 3.30
CA ASN A 41 1.21 -2.61 2.09
C ASN A 41 0.26 -3.46 1.25
N ASN A 42 -0.70 -2.82 0.61
CA ASN A 42 -1.64 -3.46 -0.29
C ASN A 42 -1.83 -2.63 -1.56
N ALA A 43 -1.95 -3.27 -2.72
CA ALA A 43 -2.36 -2.62 -3.95
C ALA A 43 -3.68 -3.22 -4.41
N PHE A 44 -4.72 -2.40 -4.55
CA PHE A 44 -6.01 -2.83 -5.07
C PHE A 44 -6.04 -2.63 -6.57
N LEU A 45 -6.21 -3.71 -7.30
CA LEU A 45 -6.17 -3.75 -8.75
C LEU A 45 -7.52 -4.21 -9.30
N TYR A 46 -8.05 -3.54 -10.30
CA TYR A 46 -9.43 -3.69 -10.80
C TYR A 46 -9.52 -4.53 -12.06
N TYR A 47 -10.37 -5.56 -12.06
CA TYR A 47 -10.45 -6.54 -13.13
C TYR A 47 -11.87 -6.76 -13.64
N LYS A 48 -12.05 -6.72 -14.97
CA LYS A 48 -13.27 -7.18 -15.63
C LYS A 48 -13.45 -8.70 -15.54
N ASN A 49 -12.35 -9.43 -15.66
CA ASN A 49 -12.34 -10.89 -15.55
C ASN A 49 -11.70 -11.27 -14.22
N TYR A 50 -12.50 -11.22 -13.18
CA TYR A 50 -12.09 -11.49 -11.81
C TYR A 50 -11.53 -12.91 -11.62
N ASP A 51 -12.19 -13.92 -12.22
CA ASP A 51 -11.78 -15.32 -12.10
C ASP A 51 -10.40 -15.58 -12.76
N GLU A 52 -10.13 -14.93 -13.88
CA GLU A 52 -8.82 -15.01 -14.54
C GLU A 52 -7.73 -14.37 -13.69
N ALA A 53 -8.02 -13.22 -13.10
CA ALA A 53 -7.07 -12.53 -12.23
C ALA A 53 -6.80 -13.31 -10.95
N THR A 54 -7.82 -13.82 -10.28
CA THR A 54 -7.66 -14.65 -9.06
C THR A 54 -6.89 -15.94 -9.36
N ASN A 55 -7.14 -16.59 -10.51
CA ASN A 55 -6.35 -17.74 -10.95
C ASN A 55 -4.89 -17.36 -11.24
N PHE A 56 -4.65 -16.21 -11.86
CA PHE A 56 -3.30 -15.73 -12.16
C PHE A 56 -2.48 -15.53 -10.87
N TYR A 57 -3.03 -14.80 -9.89
CA TYR A 57 -2.33 -14.53 -8.63
C TYR A 57 -2.26 -15.76 -7.71
N GLY A 58 -3.35 -16.51 -7.60
CA GLY A 58 -3.43 -17.66 -6.68
C GLY A 58 -2.78 -18.93 -7.22
N ASP A 59 -3.02 -19.31 -8.48
CA ASP A 59 -2.53 -20.58 -9.01
C ASP A 59 -1.22 -20.42 -9.80
N ILE A 60 -1.12 -19.46 -10.71
CA ILE A 60 0.07 -19.27 -11.54
C ILE A 60 1.19 -18.63 -10.70
N LEU A 61 0.98 -17.50 -10.04
CA LEU A 61 1.99 -16.90 -9.17
C LEU A 61 2.09 -17.58 -7.79
N GLY A 62 1.12 -18.39 -7.44
CA GLY A 62 1.13 -19.18 -6.22
C GLY A 62 1.05 -18.36 -4.94
N PHE A 63 0.43 -17.19 -4.96
CA PHE A 63 0.24 -16.38 -3.76
C PHE A 63 -0.85 -16.96 -2.85
N LYS A 64 -0.70 -16.78 -1.55
CA LYS A 64 -1.69 -17.23 -0.57
C LYS A 64 -2.89 -16.27 -0.57
N ASN A 65 -4.10 -16.78 -0.82
CA ASN A 65 -5.34 -16.07 -0.49
C ASN A 65 -5.44 -15.98 1.04
N VAL A 66 -5.50 -14.78 1.59
CA VAL A 66 -5.54 -14.50 3.04
C VAL A 66 -6.82 -13.81 3.48
N PHE A 67 -7.64 -13.36 2.51
CA PHE A 67 -8.89 -12.69 2.79
C PHE A 67 -9.77 -12.65 1.53
N GLU A 68 -11.07 -12.82 1.69
CA GLU A 68 -12.01 -12.78 0.57
C GLU A 68 -13.32 -12.11 0.97
N PHE A 69 -13.69 -11.05 0.25
CA PHE A 69 -15.05 -10.57 0.18
C PHE A 69 -15.76 -11.27 -0.98
N PRO A 70 -16.73 -12.14 -0.73
CA PRO A 70 -17.41 -12.87 -1.78
C PRO A 70 -17.93 -11.97 -2.91
N ASP A 71 -17.66 -12.37 -4.16
CA ASP A 71 -18.07 -11.67 -5.38
C ASP A 71 -17.53 -10.23 -5.52
N PHE A 72 -16.58 -9.82 -4.67
CA PHE A 72 -16.05 -8.46 -4.70
C PHE A 72 -14.53 -8.38 -4.74
N ALA A 73 -13.82 -8.97 -3.80
CA ALA A 73 -12.37 -8.83 -3.74
C ALA A 73 -11.69 -10.02 -3.06
N THR A 74 -10.47 -10.34 -3.52
CA THR A 74 -9.58 -11.33 -2.88
C THR A 74 -8.23 -10.70 -2.61
N ILE A 75 -7.72 -10.84 -1.37
CA ILE A 75 -6.39 -10.37 -0.96
C ILE A 75 -5.40 -11.51 -1.01
N PHE A 76 -4.35 -11.34 -1.79
CA PHE A 76 -3.24 -12.27 -1.93
C PHE A 76 -1.98 -11.74 -1.25
N GLN A 77 -1.36 -12.53 -0.38
CA GLN A 77 -0.06 -12.22 0.21
C GLN A 77 1.05 -12.45 -0.81
N THR A 78 1.83 -11.42 -1.12
CA THR A 78 2.95 -11.49 -2.09
C THR A 78 4.29 -11.72 -1.41
N THR A 79 4.52 -11.05 -0.26
CA THR A 79 5.72 -11.19 0.57
C THR A 79 5.35 -11.17 2.06
N GLY A 80 6.30 -11.02 2.97
CA GLY A 80 6.05 -11.05 4.41
C GLY A 80 5.05 -10.00 4.90
N SER A 81 5.02 -8.83 4.29
CA SER A 81 4.12 -7.72 4.68
C SER A 81 3.50 -6.99 3.49
N THR A 82 3.47 -7.61 2.31
CA THR A 82 2.86 -6.98 1.13
C THR A 82 1.78 -7.86 0.51
N PHE A 83 0.77 -7.19 -0.06
CA PHE A 83 -0.43 -7.83 -0.55
C PHE A 83 -0.90 -7.21 -1.86
N ILE A 84 -1.59 -8.00 -2.68
CA ILE A 84 -2.35 -7.52 -3.84
C ILE A 84 -3.80 -7.91 -3.63
N THR A 85 -4.69 -6.92 -3.72
CA THR A 85 -6.13 -7.14 -3.75
C THR A 85 -6.63 -7.14 -5.18
N VAL A 86 -7.13 -8.27 -5.61
CA VAL A 86 -7.87 -8.41 -6.87
C VAL A 86 -9.30 -7.96 -6.62
N VAL A 87 -9.72 -6.86 -7.27
CA VAL A 87 -11.05 -6.28 -7.14
C VAL A 87 -11.87 -6.62 -8.38
N ASN A 88 -13.08 -7.16 -8.17
CA ASN A 88 -14.05 -7.39 -9.24
C ASN A 88 -14.69 -6.06 -9.67
N ASP A 89 -14.45 -5.64 -10.92
CA ASP A 89 -15.07 -4.45 -11.49
C ASP A 89 -16.55 -4.68 -11.81
N ASN A 90 -17.35 -4.76 -10.76
CA ASN A 90 -18.79 -4.93 -10.81
C ASN A 90 -19.56 -3.65 -10.40
N GLY A 91 -18.89 -2.50 -10.36
CA GLY A 91 -19.41 -1.19 -10.00
C GLY A 91 -19.50 -0.93 -8.49
N ARG A 92 -18.95 -1.83 -7.63
CA ARG A 92 -18.87 -1.64 -6.19
C ARG A 92 -17.57 -0.96 -5.73
N GLY A 93 -16.51 -1.08 -6.53
CA GLY A 93 -15.20 -0.50 -6.23
C GLY A 93 -15.12 1.00 -6.47
N MET A 94 -14.00 1.59 -6.10
CA MET A 94 -13.75 3.03 -6.21
C MET A 94 -13.33 3.45 -7.63
N HIS A 95 -12.79 2.52 -8.39
CA HIS A 95 -12.29 2.72 -9.74
C HIS A 95 -12.90 1.73 -10.72
N SER A 96 -12.78 2.02 -12.00
CA SER A 96 -13.09 1.10 -13.08
C SER A 96 -11.84 0.46 -13.66
N SER A 97 -11.96 -0.79 -14.07
CA SER A 97 -10.90 -1.48 -14.82
C SER A 97 -10.62 -0.87 -16.20
N ASP A 98 -11.41 0.11 -16.65
CA ASP A 98 -11.17 0.87 -17.90
C ASP A 98 -10.24 2.07 -17.67
N GLU A 99 -10.02 2.50 -16.42
CA GLU A 99 -9.11 3.59 -16.09
C GLU A 99 -7.63 3.21 -16.31
N PRO A 100 -6.72 4.19 -16.45
CA PRO A 100 -5.29 3.95 -16.60
C PRO A 100 -4.68 3.11 -15.46
N LYS A 101 -3.78 2.18 -15.81
CA LYS A 101 -3.06 1.32 -14.87
C LYS A 101 -1.77 1.98 -14.38
N THR A 102 -1.88 3.15 -13.77
CA THR A 102 -0.73 4.00 -13.40
C THR A 102 -0.05 3.49 -12.13
N ILE A 103 0.41 2.25 -12.19
CA ILE A 103 1.23 1.58 -11.18
C ILE A 103 2.03 0.46 -11.86
N ALA A 104 3.26 0.21 -11.41
CA ALA A 104 3.94 -1.04 -11.64
C ALA A 104 4.27 -1.68 -10.28
N ILE A 105 4.20 -3.00 -10.19
CA ILE A 105 4.49 -3.73 -8.95
C ILE A 105 5.76 -4.54 -9.16
N ALA A 106 6.85 -4.15 -8.51
CA ALA A 106 8.04 -4.95 -8.47
C ALA A 106 7.92 -6.06 -7.43
N LEU A 107 8.22 -7.27 -7.88
CA LEU A 107 8.30 -8.49 -7.09
C LEU A 107 9.78 -8.89 -6.99
N VAL A 108 10.41 -8.54 -5.87
CA VAL A 108 11.86 -8.70 -5.68
C VAL A 108 12.22 -10.14 -5.36
N THR A 109 13.19 -10.67 -6.11
CA THR A 109 13.60 -12.08 -6.02
C THR A 109 15.11 -12.26 -6.21
N ASP A 110 15.68 -13.31 -5.60
CA ASP A 110 17.05 -13.77 -5.87
C ASP A 110 17.10 -14.81 -7.00
N GLN A 111 15.94 -15.26 -7.53
CA GLN A 111 15.83 -16.32 -8.54
C GLN A 111 15.30 -15.80 -9.89
N LEU A 112 15.80 -14.63 -10.34
CA LEU A 112 15.28 -13.94 -11.53
C LEU A 112 15.26 -14.84 -12.78
N ASP A 113 16.35 -15.57 -13.06
CA ASP A 113 16.43 -16.48 -14.21
C ASP A 113 15.42 -17.63 -14.10
N GLY A 114 15.21 -18.17 -12.89
CA GLY A 114 14.21 -19.22 -12.64
C GLY A 114 12.79 -18.71 -12.89
N TRP A 115 12.49 -17.50 -12.45
CA TRP A 115 11.21 -16.84 -12.71
C TRP A 115 11.00 -16.56 -14.20
N TYR A 116 12.04 -16.12 -14.91
CA TYR A 116 11.94 -15.90 -16.35
C TYR A 116 11.62 -17.21 -17.12
N GLN A 117 12.31 -18.32 -16.81
CA GLN A 117 12.02 -19.62 -17.40
C GLN A 117 10.62 -20.11 -17.05
N TYR A 118 10.17 -19.89 -15.81
CA TYR A 118 8.81 -20.21 -15.41
C TYR A 118 7.78 -19.36 -16.16
N ALA A 119 7.98 -18.07 -16.28
CA ALA A 119 7.10 -17.16 -17.03
C ALA A 119 6.97 -17.61 -18.50
N LEU A 120 8.08 -18.01 -19.14
CA LEU A 120 8.05 -18.59 -20.49
C LEU A 120 7.24 -19.88 -20.56
N SER A 121 7.40 -20.79 -19.59
CA SER A 121 6.69 -22.07 -19.54
C SER A 121 5.18 -21.90 -19.36
N GLN A 122 4.76 -20.85 -18.68
CA GLN A 122 3.36 -20.49 -18.45
C GLN A 122 2.78 -19.61 -19.55
N ASN A 123 3.55 -19.29 -20.59
CA ASN A 123 3.19 -18.37 -21.68
C ASN A 123 2.70 -16.99 -21.17
N LEU A 124 3.33 -16.47 -20.09
CA LEU A 124 2.96 -15.16 -19.58
C LEU A 124 3.27 -14.06 -20.60
N ASN A 125 2.52 -12.97 -20.54
CA ASN A 125 2.68 -11.85 -21.47
C ASN A 125 3.92 -11.02 -21.10
N ILE A 126 5.12 -11.52 -21.48
CA ILE A 126 6.40 -10.87 -21.22
C ILE A 126 6.57 -9.67 -22.14
N LYS A 127 6.65 -8.47 -21.56
CA LYS A 127 6.88 -7.21 -22.28
C LYS A 127 8.36 -7.02 -22.65
N ASN A 128 9.23 -7.13 -21.64
CA ASN A 128 10.66 -6.94 -21.78
C ASN A 128 11.38 -8.14 -21.17
N PRO A 129 12.15 -8.90 -21.94
CA PRO A 129 12.99 -9.96 -21.38
C PRO A 129 14.14 -9.36 -20.56
N PRO A 130 14.68 -10.12 -19.59
CA PRO A 130 15.81 -9.65 -18.81
C PRO A 130 17.00 -9.36 -19.71
N LYS A 131 17.68 -8.24 -19.47
CA LYS A 131 18.89 -7.90 -20.17
C LYS A 131 20.10 -8.31 -19.33
N PRO A 132 21.12 -8.97 -19.91
CA PRO A 132 22.39 -9.18 -19.21
C PRO A 132 22.98 -7.81 -18.89
N LEU A 133 23.23 -7.53 -17.64
CA LEU A 133 23.71 -6.22 -17.20
C LEU A 133 24.97 -6.40 -16.38
N ALA A 134 26.13 -6.16 -17.00
CA ALA A 134 27.33 -5.82 -16.28
C ALA A 134 27.13 -4.38 -15.76
N ASP A 135 27.36 -4.16 -14.48
CA ASP A 135 27.42 -2.85 -13.82
C ASP A 135 26.06 -2.10 -13.63
N ASN A 136 24.91 -2.77 -13.67
CA ASN A 136 23.64 -2.15 -13.33
C ASN A 136 23.19 -2.47 -11.89
N PRO A 137 22.56 -1.50 -11.20
CA PRO A 137 22.08 -1.69 -9.82
C PRO A 137 20.97 -2.74 -9.71
N HIS A 138 20.19 -2.95 -10.76
CA HIS A 138 19.10 -3.91 -10.77
C HIS A 138 18.88 -4.56 -12.13
N HIS A 139 18.26 -5.73 -12.12
CA HIS A 139 17.90 -6.52 -13.31
C HIS A 139 16.44 -6.92 -13.19
N ALA A 140 15.69 -6.74 -14.28
CA ALA A 140 14.27 -7.06 -14.27
C ALA A 140 13.78 -7.62 -15.61
N PHE A 141 12.64 -8.29 -15.59
CA PHE A 141 11.77 -8.47 -16.75
C PHE A 141 10.34 -8.12 -16.38
N LEU A 142 9.57 -7.69 -17.37
CA LEU A 142 8.22 -7.20 -17.20
C LEU A 142 7.20 -8.20 -17.72
N VAL A 143 6.14 -8.42 -16.95
CA VAL A 143 4.97 -9.21 -17.34
C VAL A 143 3.74 -8.31 -17.26
N THR A 144 2.87 -8.37 -18.27
CA THR A 144 1.54 -7.79 -18.16
C THR A 144 0.59 -8.85 -17.64
N ASP A 145 -0.09 -8.54 -16.55
CA ASP A 145 -1.10 -9.40 -15.95
C ASP A 145 -2.43 -9.44 -16.76
N PRO A 146 -3.45 -10.24 -16.37
CA PRO A 146 -4.72 -10.29 -17.08
C PRO A 146 -5.50 -8.97 -17.14
N GLY A 147 -5.27 -8.05 -16.21
CA GLY A 147 -5.91 -6.73 -16.14
C GLY A 147 -5.17 -5.63 -16.89
N GLY A 148 -3.96 -5.93 -17.39
CA GLY A 148 -3.10 -4.95 -18.04
C GLY A 148 -2.12 -4.24 -17.10
N TYR A 149 -2.05 -4.62 -15.83
CA TYR A 149 -1.05 -4.11 -14.89
C TYR A 149 0.33 -4.69 -15.19
N ILE A 150 1.36 -3.91 -14.90
CA ILE A 150 2.75 -4.33 -15.07
C ILE A 150 3.27 -4.91 -13.76
N LEU A 151 3.71 -6.15 -13.83
CA LEU A 151 4.50 -6.81 -12.79
C LEU A 151 5.96 -6.83 -13.23
N GLU A 152 6.83 -6.32 -12.39
CA GLU A 152 8.27 -6.29 -12.59
C GLU A 152 8.91 -7.36 -11.71
N PHE A 153 9.45 -8.40 -12.31
CA PHE A 153 10.24 -9.41 -11.62
C PHE A 153 11.65 -8.87 -11.53
N GLU A 154 12.13 -8.59 -10.32
CA GLU A 154 13.29 -7.75 -10.13
C GLU A 154 14.32 -8.35 -9.16
N HIS A 155 15.59 -8.19 -9.49
CA HIS A 155 16.73 -8.51 -8.66
C HIS A 155 17.62 -7.29 -8.50
N PHE A 156 17.91 -6.92 -7.26
CA PHE A 156 18.84 -5.85 -6.92
C PHE A 156 20.24 -6.42 -6.71
N ALA A 157 21.23 -5.87 -7.44
CA ALA A 157 22.62 -6.26 -7.34
C ALA A 157 23.33 -5.55 -6.17
N ASP A 158 24.45 -6.10 -5.72
CA ASP A 158 25.37 -5.42 -4.81
C ASP A 158 26.07 -4.26 -5.55
N HIS A 159 25.43 -3.11 -5.51
CA HIS A 159 25.83 -1.89 -6.18
C HIS A 159 25.83 -0.72 -5.18
N PRO A 160 26.70 0.30 -5.32
CA PRO A 160 26.74 1.45 -4.41
C PRO A 160 25.38 2.15 -4.20
N GLU A 161 24.52 2.21 -5.22
CA GLU A 161 23.17 2.78 -5.12
C GLU A 161 22.26 1.99 -4.17
N ASN A 162 22.45 0.68 -4.07
CA ASN A 162 21.62 -0.22 -3.27
C ASN A 162 22.20 -0.45 -1.86
N LYS A 163 23.20 0.30 -1.47
CA LYS A 163 23.96 0.12 -0.22
C LYS A 163 23.06 0.02 1.02
N GLU A 164 22.03 0.85 1.09
CA GLU A 164 21.07 0.83 2.22
C GLU A 164 19.95 -0.20 2.00
N PHE A 165 19.67 -0.58 0.77
CA PHE A 165 18.59 -1.49 0.42
C PHE A 165 18.99 -2.98 0.52
N ILE A 166 20.18 -3.36 0.05
CA ILE A 166 20.65 -4.76 0.08
C ILE A 166 20.60 -5.39 1.48
N PRO A 167 21.01 -4.70 2.59
CA PRO A 167 20.89 -5.27 3.92
C PRO A 167 19.44 -5.57 4.33
N LEU A 168 18.48 -4.74 3.92
CA LEU A 168 17.05 -4.96 4.19
C LEU A 168 16.55 -6.18 3.43
N LEU A 169 16.87 -6.29 2.14
CA LEU A 169 16.52 -7.44 1.31
C LEU A 169 17.14 -8.74 1.83
N ASN A 170 18.38 -8.71 2.33
CA ASN A 170 19.05 -9.88 2.88
C ASN A 170 18.42 -10.36 4.21
N ASN A 171 17.78 -9.47 4.95
CA ASN A 171 17.06 -9.79 6.18
C ASN A 171 15.60 -10.22 5.93
N SER A 172 15.08 -10.01 4.73
CA SER A 172 13.72 -10.39 4.37
C SER A 172 13.60 -11.89 4.10
N GLU A 173 12.55 -12.51 4.61
CA GLU A 173 12.27 -13.93 4.36
C GLU A 173 11.79 -14.15 2.92
N ASN A 174 12.18 -15.28 2.35
CA ASN A 174 11.67 -15.74 1.07
C ASN A 174 10.28 -16.35 1.23
N ILE A 175 9.29 -15.79 0.54
CA ILE A 175 7.92 -16.33 0.52
C ILE A 175 7.75 -17.18 -0.74
N TYR A 176 7.55 -18.47 -0.52
CA TYR A 176 7.36 -19.48 -1.57
C TYR A 176 5.88 -19.65 -1.93
N GLY A 177 5.62 -20.28 -3.08
CA GLY A 177 4.26 -20.56 -3.53
C GLY A 177 3.50 -21.49 -2.60
N VAL A 178 2.17 -21.32 -2.56
CA VAL A 178 1.30 -22.22 -1.80
C VAL A 178 1.33 -23.64 -2.39
N LYS A 179 1.16 -24.63 -1.53
CA LYS A 179 1.12 -26.02 -1.95
C LYS A 179 -0.07 -26.26 -2.90
N GLY A 180 0.22 -26.81 -4.05
CA GLY A 180 -0.79 -27.14 -5.07
C GLY A 180 -0.91 -26.12 -6.20
N SER A 181 -0.32 -24.94 -6.07
CA SER A 181 -0.18 -23.99 -7.18
C SER A 181 0.78 -24.52 -8.25
N GLN A 182 0.77 -23.85 -9.42
CA GLN A 182 1.69 -24.19 -10.52
C GLN A 182 3.11 -23.65 -10.30
N ARG A 183 3.29 -22.72 -9.38
CA ARG A 183 4.59 -22.12 -9.07
C ARG A 183 5.59 -23.15 -8.56
N PRO A 184 6.79 -23.25 -9.14
CA PRO A 184 7.86 -24.12 -8.64
C PRO A 184 8.24 -23.81 -7.19
N ASN A 185 8.42 -24.86 -6.37
CA ASN A 185 8.67 -24.74 -4.94
C ASN A 185 9.98 -24.03 -4.57
N ASN A 186 10.89 -23.83 -5.53
CA ASN A 186 12.17 -23.14 -5.33
C ASN A 186 12.13 -21.67 -5.75
N LEU A 187 11.03 -21.17 -6.28
CA LEU A 187 10.87 -19.76 -6.63
C LEU A 187 10.22 -19.00 -5.48
N ALA A 188 10.78 -17.86 -5.14
CA ALA A 188 10.33 -17.03 -4.02
C ALA A 188 10.37 -15.55 -4.35
N PHE A 189 9.60 -14.78 -3.59
CA PHE A 189 9.74 -13.33 -3.49
C PHE A 189 10.08 -12.94 -2.05
N LYS A 190 10.81 -11.85 -1.87
CA LYS A 190 11.26 -11.37 -0.56
C LYS A 190 10.78 -9.98 -0.22
N ALA A 191 10.48 -9.16 -1.24
CA ALA A 191 9.99 -7.80 -1.08
C ALA A 191 9.11 -7.40 -2.26
N SER A 192 8.31 -6.35 -2.09
CA SER A 192 7.60 -5.71 -3.19
C SER A 192 7.77 -4.20 -3.15
N ILE A 193 7.89 -3.58 -4.32
CA ILE A 193 7.91 -2.12 -4.49
C ILE A 193 6.68 -1.75 -5.31
N TYR A 194 5.90 -0.78 -4.84
CA TYR A 194 4.80 -0.20 -5.61
C TYR A 194 5.30 1.08 -6.24
N TRP A 195 5.60 1.02 -7.54
CA TRP A 195 6.07 2.16 -8.32
C TRP A 195 4.91 3.07 -8.67
N LEU A 196 4.89 4.27 -8.10
CA LEU A 196 3.88 5.30 -8.29
C LEU A 196 4.45 6.41 -9.15
N TYR A 197 3.69 6.86 -10.14
CA TYR A 197 4.11 7.84 -11.14
C TYR A 197 3.49 9.19 -10.82
N HIS A 198 4.32 10.18 -10.52
CA HIS A 198 3.90 11.50 -10.05
C HIS A 198 4.26 12.59 -11.03
N SER A 199 3.33 13.55 -11.21
CA SER A 199 3.55 14.75 -12.03
C SER A 199 4.51 15.73 -11.38
N ASN A 200 4.70 15.66 -10.07
CA ASN A 200 5.64 16.43 -9.26
C ASN A 200 6.29 15.51 -8.21
N GLU A 201 7.48 15.00 -8.54
CA GLU A 201 8.21 14.08 -7.68
C GLU A 201 8.60 14.72 -6.34
N GLU A 202 9.00 16.01 -6.31
CA GLU A 202 9.38 16.71 -5.08
C GLU A 202 8.20 16.81 -4.11
N GLU A 203 6.98 17.07 -4.61
CA GLU A 203 5.77 17.13 -3.80
C GLU A 203 5.38 15.73 -3.28
N ALA A 204 5.53 14.69 -4.12
CA ALA A 204 5.30 13.31 -3.72
C ALA A 204 6.33 12.87 -2.66
N GLU A 205 7.63 13.16 -2.85
CA GLU A 205 8.67 12.87 -1.88
C GLU A 205 8.35 13.50 -0.51
N ALA A 206 8.00 14.80 -0.49
CA ALA A 206 7.61 15.50 0.73
C ALA A 206 6.39 14.86 1.38
N PHE A 207 5.37 14.48 0.61
CA PHE A 207 4.17 13.83 1.15
C PHE A 207 4.51 12.47 1.79
N TYR A 208 5.19 11.59 1.06
CA TYR A 208 5.47 10.25 1.57
C TYR A 208 6.49 10.25 2.74
N GLN A 209 7.43 11.19 2.80
CA GLN A 209 8.35 11.32 3.92
C GLN A 209 7.74 12.05 5.12
N ASP A 210 7.18 13.25 4.92
CA ASP A 210 6.80 14.13 6.02
C ASP A 210 5.39 13.82 6.56
N VAL A 211 4.46 13.39 5.68
CA VAL A 211 3.07 13.08 6.08
C VAL A 211 2.92 11.59 6.38
N MET A 212 3.36 10.71 5.47
CA MET A 212 3.23 9.27 5.67
C MET A 212 4.34 8.69 6.56
N GLY A 213 5.42 9.44 6.83
CA GLY A 213 6.51 9.02 7.71
C GLY A 213 7.43 7.95 7.11
N LEU A 214 7.42 7.76 5.77
CA LEU A 214 8.23 6.76 5.11
C LEU A 214 9.69 7.21 5.04
N LYS A 215 10.61 6.26 5.17
CA LYS A 215 12.05 6.55 5.14
C LYS A 215 12.61 6.29 3.74
N MET A 216 13.25 7.31 3.14
CA MET A 216 14.05 7.18 1.93
C MET A 216 15.23 6.23 2.14
N ILE A 217 15.40 5.24 1.26
CA ILE A 217 16.50 4.26 1.29
C ILE A 217 17.32 4.21 0.01
N VAL A 218 16.72 4.53 -1.13
CA VAL A 218 17.42 4.70 -2.41
C VAL A 218 16.95 5.99 -3.04
N LYS A 219 17.88 6.84 -3.46
CA LYS A 219 17.61 8.04 -4.24
C LYS A 219 18.39 7.98 -5.54
N GLN A 220 17.66 7.91 -6.64
CA GLN A 220 18.21 7.93 -8.00
C GLN A 220 17.88 9.26 -8.67
N SER A 221 18.30 9.44 -9.92
CA SER A 221 18.05 10.68 -10.67
C SER A 221 16.62 10.82 -11.19
N PHE A 222 15.82 9.75 -11.15
CA PHE A 222 14.49 9.68 -11.76
C PHE A 222 13.51 8.77 -11.00
N SER A 223 13.95 8.17 -9.90
CA SER A 223 13.10 7.36 -9.05
C SER A 223 13.70 7.23 -7.65
N ASP A 224 12.83 7.12 -6.67
CA ASP A 224 13.18 6.97 -5.27
C ASP A 224 12.54 5.72 -4.70
N ILE A 225 13.17 5.08 -3.69
CA ILE A 225 12.57 3.97 -2.95
C ILE A 225 12.51 4.33 -1.47
N LEU A 226 11.28 4.28 -0.93
CA LEU A 226 11.00 4.52 0.48
C LEU A 226 10.52 3.23 1.14
N THR A 227 11.02 2.93 2.34
CA THR A 227 10.50 1.81 3.14
C THR A 227 9.19 2.20 3.80
N SER A 228 8.18 1.33 3.72
CA SER A 228 6.88 1.54 4.34
C SER A 228 6.50 0.43 5.33
N SER A 229 6.83 -0.82 5.03
CA SER A 229 6.63 -1.96 5.94
C SER A 229 7.84 -2.92 5.88
N PRO A 230 7.92 -3.98 6.69
CA PRO A 230 9.11 -4.83 6.76
C PRO A 230 9.62 -5.39 5.42
N THR A 231 8.74 -5.67 4.46
CA THR A 231 9.07 -6.15 3.11
C THR A 231 8.42 -5.33 2.01
N GLY A 232 7.79 -4.20 2.37
CA GLY A 232 7.02 -3.32 1.49
C GLY A 232 7.70 -1.98 1.29
N TYR A 233 7.72 -1.53 0.04
CA TYR A 233 8.34 -0.28 -0.36
C TYR A 233 7.43 0.50 -1.29
N ILE A 234 7.49 1.82 -1.21
CA ILE A 234 6.90 2.74 -2.18
C ILE A 234 8.03 3.26 -3.07
N GLY A 235 7.87 3.10 -4.36
CA GLY A 235 8.73 3.69 -5.38
C GLY A 235 8.08 4.95 -5.95
N LEU A 236 8.80 6.07 -5.99
CA LEU A 236 8.34 7.29 -6.63
C LEU A 236 9.05 7.43 -7.98
N VAL A 237 8.31 7.72 -9.03
CA VAL A 237 8.85 7.86 -10.40
C VAL A 237 8.35 9.18 -10.99
N GLU A 238 9.28 9.96 -11.57
CA GLU A 238 8.96 11.21 -12.26
C GLU A 238 8.15 10.95 -13.54
N ASP A 239 7.17 11.82 -13.83
CA ASP A 239 6.36 11.76 -15.05
C ASP A 239 7.23 11.79 -16.33
N GLY A 240 6.82 11.02 -17.33
CA GLY A 240 7.53 10.91 -18.60
C GLY A 240 8.78 10.03 -18.54
N ILE A 241 9.12 9.46 -17.37
CA ILE A 241 10.20 8.52 -17.17
C ILE A 241 9.61 7.18 -16.71
N GLY A 242 10.21 6.07 -17.11
CA GLY A 242 9.74 4.73 -16.72
C GLY A 242 8.65 4.16 -17.63
N ILE A 243 7.75 3.36 -17.06
CA ILE A 243 6.80 2.53 -17.81
C ILE A 243 5.48 3.27 -18.09
N HIS A 244 5.06 4.11 -17.16
CA HIS A 244 3.82 4.88 -17.22
C HIS A 244 4.09 6.38 -17.15
N ASN A 245 3.12 7.15 -17.63
CA ASN A 245 3.03 8.57 -17.32
C ASN A 245 2.09 8.77 -16.12
N ALA A 246 2.25 9.86 -15.39
CA ALA A 246 1.30 10.28 -14.39
C ALA A 246 -0.06 10.56 -15.04
N THR A 247 -1.14 10.16 -14.38
CA THR A 247 -2.52 10.37 -14.83
C THR A 247 -3.36 10.84 -13.66
N HIS A 248 -4.41 11.61 -13.91
CA HIS A 248 -5.32 12.04 -12.85
C HIS A 248 -6.16 10.87 -12.33
N GLU A 249 -6.78 10.10 -13.23
CA GLU A 249 -7.53 8.90 -12.88
C GLU A 249 -6.60 7.68 -12.93
N LYS A 250 -6.73 6.78 -11.97
CA LYS A 250 -5.86 5.62 -11.81
C LYS A 250 -6.66 4.43 -11.29
N ALA A 251 -6.69 3.31 -12.02
CA ALA A 251 -7.35 2.09 -11.58
C ALA A 251 -6.53 1.38 -10.47
N VAL A 252 -6.24 2.08 -9.39
CA VAL A 252 -5.48 1.53 -8.26
C VAL A 252 -5.81 2.28 -6.97
N ASN A 253 -5.96 1.55 -5.84
CA ASN A 253 -5.83 2.11 -4.52
C ASN A 253 -4.49 1.66 -3.94
N VAL A 254 -3.78 2.58 -3.30
CA VAL A 254 -2.56 2.29 -2.55
C VAL A 254 -2.93 2.12 -1.09
N GLY A 255 -2.86 0.88 -0.61
CA GLY A 255 -3.24 0.51 0.75
C GLY A 255 -2.03 0.43 1.68
N PHE A 256 -2.23 0.94 2.90
CA PHE A 256 -1.33 0.74 4.03
C PHE A 256 -2.11 0.05 5.14
N MET A 257 -1.51 -0.95 5.78
CA MET A 257 -2.13 -1.66 6.89
C MET A 257 -1.51 -1.21 8.21
N THR A 258 -2.36 -1.01 9.21
CA THR A 258 -1.98 -0.46 10.52
C THR A 258 -2.67 -1.22 11.66
N ASN A 259 -2.21 -0.98 12.89
CA ASN A 259 -2.92 -1.39 14.12
C ASN A 259 -3.71 -0.23 14.76
N SER A 260 -3.79 0.94 14.11
CA SER A 260 -4.42 2.13 14.68
C SER A 260 -4.96 3.09 13.61
N ALA A 261 -6.03 2.70 12.94
CA ALA A 261 -6.68 3.55 11.92
C ALA A 261 -7.20 4.87 12.52
N GLN A 262 -7.69 4.85 13.77
CA GLN A 262 -8.17 6.06 14.44
C GLN A 262 -7.03 7.09 14.62
N ALA A 263 -5.83 6.65 15.01
CA ALA A 263 -4.69 7.57 15.18
C ALA A 263 -4.25 8.17 13.83
N TRP A 264 -4.29 7.38 12.76
CA TRP A 264 -4.06 7.87 11.40
C TRP A 264 -5.12 8.88 10.97
N PHE A 265 -6.40 8.59 11.21
CA PHE A 265 -7.50 9.50 10.87
C PHE A 265 -7.35 10.86 11.58
N ASP A 266 -7.12 10.86 12.89
CA ASP A 266 -6.98 12.08 13.69
C ASP A 266 -5.78 12.91 13.23
N TYR A 267 -4.69 12.26 12.83
CA TYR A 267 -3.50 12.92 12.31
C TYR A 267 -3.70 13.47 10.87
N LEU A 268 -4.21 12.63 9.95
CA LEU A 268 -4.33 13.01 8.54
C LEU A 268 -5.40 14.09 8.30
N LYS A 269 -6.39 14.17 9.17
CA LYS A 269 -7.39 15.23 9.17
C LYS A 269 -6.77 16.64 9.27
N GLU A 270 -5.62 16.77 9.91
CA GLU A 270 -4.91 18.03 10.11
C GLU A 270 -3.83 18.27 9.02
N GLN A 271 -3.62 17.32 8.08
CA GLN A 271 -2.60 17.42 7.05
C GLN A 271 -3.16 18.06 5.77
N PRO A 272 -2.67 19.25 5.36
CA PRO A 272 -3.25 19.98 4.23
C PRO A 272 -3.00 19.33 2.87
N THR A 273 -1.99 18.46 2.75
CA THR A 273 -1.62 17.75 1.53
C THR A 273 -2.30 16.38 1.38
N PHE A 274 -3.01 15.91 2.43
CA PHE A 274 -3.86 14.72 2.35
C PHE A 274 -5.31 15.14 2.14
N SER A 275 -5.89 14.78 1.01
CA SER A 275 -7.29 15.09 0.71
C SER A 275 -8.20 14.03 1.32
N LEU A 276 -8.52 14.17 2.62
CA LEU A 276 -9.40 13.26 3.35
C LEU A 276 -10.80 13.23 2.70
N ARG A 277 -11.32 12.03 2.45
CA ARG A 277 -12.58 11.84 1.72
C ARG A 277 -13.81 11.79 2.62
N THR A 278 -13.66 11.38 3.86
CA THR A 278 -14.76 11.19 4.81
C THR A 278 -14.58 12.10 6.03
N GLU A 279 -15.68 12.60 6.60
CA GLU A 279 -15.66 13.42 7.81
C GLU A 279 -15.43 12.59 9.09
N GLU A 280 -15.69 11.28 9.02
CA GLU A 280 -15.54 10.32 10.10
C GLU A 280 -14.76 9.10 9.58
N LEU A 281 -14.16 8.34 10.49
CA LEU A 281 -13.51 7.07 10.18
C LEU A 281 -14.54 6.12 9.54
N TYR A 282 -14.17 5.51 8.42
CA TYR A 282 -15.06 4.57 7.73
C TYR A 282 -14.96 3.17 8.36
N HIS A 283 -16.10 2.50 8.50
CA HIS A 283 -16.19 1.15 9.05
C HIS A 283 -16.79 0.21 8.03
N GLU A 284 -16.01 -0.73 7.53
CA GLU A 284 -16.55 -1.84 6.75
C GLU A 284 -17.15 -2.88 7.70
N GLN A 285 -18.37 -3.30 7.43
CA GLN A 285 -19.15 -4.15 8.33
C GLN A 285 -19.55 -5.47 7.68
N ASP A 286 -19.71 -6.51 8.50
CA ASP A 286 -20.35 -7.75 8.08
C ASP A 286 -21.89 -7.56 7.88
N GLY A 287 -22.56 -8.58 7.35
CA GLY A 287 -24.01 -8.56 7.15
C GLY A 287 -24.84 -8.47 8.45
N GLN A 288 -24.21 -8.45 9.63
CA GLN A 288 -24.84 -8.34 10.95
C GLN A 288 -24.56 -6.97 11.61
N GLY A 289 -23.77 -6.11 10.98
CA GLY A 289 -23.38 -4.79 11.47
C GLY A 289 -22.19 -4.78 12.43
N ASN A 290 -21.40 -5.86 12.47
CA ASN A 290 -20.13 -5.86 13.21
C ASN A 290 -19.03 -5.28 12.34
N ASN A 291 -18.22 -4.35 12.89
CA ASN A 291 -17.08 -3.80 12.19
C ASN A 291 -16.04 -4.89 11.91
N LEU A 292 -15.60 -4.95 10.66
CA LEU A 292 -14.53 -5.83 10.19
C LEU A 292 -13.24 -5.06 9.98
N ILE A 293 -13.31 -3.89 9.37
CA ILE A 293 -12.17 -3.07 9.00
C ILE A 293 -12.50 -1.62 9.33
N ASP A 294 -11.56 -0.93 9.97
CA ASP A 294 -11.58 0.52 10.13
C ASP A 294 -10.64 1.12 9.09
N ILE A 295 -11.12 2.10 8.30
CA ILE A 295 -10.45 2.57 7.10
C ILE A 295 -10.36 4.09 7.07
N VAL A 296 -9.15 4.63 6.89
CA VAL A 296 -8.94 6.02 6.51
C VAL A 296 -8.85 6.12 5.00
N ILE A 297 -9.63 7.01 4.40
CA ILE A 297 -9.76 7.14 2.95
C ILE A 297 -9.45 8.56 2.51
N GLY A 298 -8.56 8.71 1.54
CA GLY A 298 -8.24 10.01 0.96
C GLY A 298 -7.39 9.93 -0.29
N TYR A 299 -6.77 11.03 -0.64
CA TYR A 299 -5.91 11.14 -1.82
C TYR A 299 -4.58 11.78 -1.45
N ASP A 300 -3.51 11.31 -2.08
CA ASP A 300 -2.22 11.97 -2.09
C ASP A 300 -2.24 13.22 -3.01
N PRO A 301 -1.17 14.03 -3.06
CA PRO A 301 -1.13 15.23 -3.88
C PRO A 301 -1.36 15.01 -5.38
N ASP A 302 -1.03 13.81 -5.89
CA ASP A 302 -1.17 13.47 -7.32
C ASP A 302 -2.36 12.53 -7.61
N ASN A 303 -3.33 12.52 -6.68
CA ASN A 303 -4.61 11.84 -6.82
C ASN A 303 -4.52 10.29 -6.82
N TYR A 304 -3.50 9.69 -6.19
CA TYR A 304 -3.60 8.29 -5.80
C TYR A 304 -4.62 8.15 -4.67
N PHE A 305 -5.53 7.20 -4.84
CA PHE A 305 -6.47 6.84 -3.80
C PHE A 305 -5.74 6.05 -2.71
N ILE A 306 -5.67 6.61 -1.52
CA ILE A 306 -4.98 6.02 -0.36
C ILE A 306 -6.01 5.42 0.58
N GLU A 307 -5.77 4.18 1.00
CA GLU A 307 -6.47 3.51 2.09
C GLU A 307 -5.49 3.16 3.22
N ILE A 308 -5.87 3.43 4.47
CA ILE A 308 -5.13 2.97 5.64
C ILE A 308 -6.07 2.10 6.45
N ASP A 309 -5.79 0.79 6.46
CA ASP A 309 -6.71 -0.26 6.88
C ASP A 309 -6.27 -0.88 8.21
N GLU A 310 -7.15 -0.88 9.20
CA GLU A 310 -7.02 -1.69 10.42
C GLU A 310 -7.99 -2.87 10.35
N PHE A 311 -7.46 -4.07 10.13
CA PHE A 311 -8.24 -5.30 10.17
C PHE A 311 -8.48 -5.71 11.61
N LEU A 312 -9.72 -5.55 12.09
CA LEU A 312 -10.09 -5.77 13.48
C LEU A 312 -9.99 -7.26 13.88
N GLU A 313 -9.90 -7.53 15.18
CA GLU A 313 -9.81 -8.89 15.73
C GLU A 313 -11.14 -9.62 15.60
N THR A 314 -11.34 -10.28 14.46
CA THR A 314 -12.51 -11.10 14.14
C THR A 314 -12.07 -12.43 13.56
N GLU A 315 -12.93 -13.45 13.62
CA GLU A 315 -12.64 -14.74 12.97
C GLU A 315 -12.52 -14.57 11.44
N PHE A 316 -13.25 -13.59 10.88
CA PHE A 316 -13.21 -13.29 9.45
C PHE A 316 -11.84 -12.77 8.99
N ASN A 317 -11.16 -11.96 9.80
CA ASN A 317 -9.86 -11.37 9.50
C ASN A 317 -8.66 -12.24 9.92
N LYS A 318 -8.89 -13.39 10.52
CA LYS A 318 -7.87 -14.21 11.17
C LYS A 318 -6.69 -14.57 10.27
N GLU A 319 -6.95 -15.05 9.06
CA GLU A 319 -5.90 -15.45 8.11
C GLU A 319 -5.01 -14.27 7.69
N LEU A 320 -5.64 -13.10 7.43
CA LEU A 320 -4.91 -11.89 7.10
C LEU A 320 -4.08 -11.38 8.29
N ARG A 321 -4.67 -11.38 9.51
CA ARG A 321 -3.95 -10.97 10.72
C ARG A 321 -2.78 -11.90 11.04
N GLN A 322 -2.91 -13.21 10.77
CA GLN A 322 -1.78 -14.16 10.84
C GLN A 322 -0.71 -13.85 9.79
N ALA A 323 -1.11 -13.52 8.56
CA ALA A 323 -0.19 -13.15 7.49
C ALA A 323 0.58 -11.86 7.81
N LEU A 324 -0.04 -10.93 8.55
CA LEU A 324 0.60 -9.70 9.06
C LEU A 324 1.45 -9.94 10.31
N GLY A 325 1.41 -11.12 10.91
CA GLY A 325 2.18 -11.45 12.11
C GLY A 325 1.69 -10.76 13.39
N ILE A 326 0.43 -10.34 13.44
CA ILE A 326 -0.17 -9.65 14.59
C ILE A 326 -0.98 -10.57 15.50
N ILE A 327 -1.13 -11.84 15.14
CA ILE A 327 -1.69 -12.93 15.98
C ILE A 327 -0.95 -14.24 15.72
#